data_3bae2feb7c96e118434becc14b51111e
#
_entry.id   3bae2feb7c96e118434becc14b51111e
#
_cell.length_a   1.000
_cell.length_b   1.000
_cell.length_c   1.000
_cell.angle_alpha   90.00
_cell.angle_beta   90.00
_cell.angle_gamma   90.00
#
_symmetry.space_group_name_H-M   'P 1'
#
loop_
_entity.id
_entity.type
_entity.pdbx_description
1 polymer ?
#
loop_
_entity_poly.entity_id
_entity_poly.type
_entity_poly.pdbx_seq_one_letter_code
_entity_poly.pdbx_strand_id
1 'polypeptide(L)'
;NLLNKRFYDYEDDIKTNPTTRKLDDHVLVVDGFNTFIRAFSVNPSLNEDGSHVGGLVGFLKSIRYTINKFKPTRCVIVFDGKNSSKSRQKVFPEYKAGCKVRSRLNRNVDWSGGPHDEVVSMKLQISRLVEYLECLPITILSLDNLEADDVISYICTSTLKGSKCTIMSSDKDFYQLVNDKIQLYSPTKKITYDRDLIRKEFGVYPQNVLTCRIVDGDKSDGIPGVRGIGVKTLVKEFPILTEDEHFDAKELLVSANKKTTRISEMLVKNEYIIKRNYILMQLHDPDIKNQTKLKIVDAVNSLVPKLVKYQLQTLFVKDKLWGQIPNFDNWLTEFNIL
;
A
#
# COMPACT_ATOMS: atom_id res chain seq x y z
N ASN A 1 -5.42 -21.50 -3.75
CA ASN A 1 -6.76 -21.32 -3.13
C ASN A 1 -6.78 -21.43 -1.60
N LEU A 2 -5.64 -21.57 -0.95
CA LEU A 2 -5.51 -21.54 0.51
C LEU A 2 -5.74 -20.12 1.08
N LEU A 3 -5.34 -19.08 0.36
CA LEU A 3 -5.58 -17.69 0.75
C LEU A 3 -7.08 -17.35 0.84
N ASN A 4 -7.90 -17.86 -0.11
CA ASN A 4 -9.33 -17.55 -0.11
C ASN A 4 -10.16 -18.36 0.89
N LYS A 5 -9.73 -19.57 1.30
CA LYS A 5 -10.56 -20.43 2.16
C LYS A 5 -10.53 -20.04 3.63
N ARG A 6 -9.45 -19.41 4.09
CA ARG A 6 -9.29 -18.99 5.50
C ARG A 6 -9.72 -17.54 5.80
N PHE A 7 -9.86 -16.70 4.76
CA PHE A 7 -10.34 -15.31 4.93
C PHE A 7 -11.86 -15.18 5.11
N TYR A 8 -12.65 -16.25 4.86
CA TYR A 8 -14.12 -16.18 4.81
C TYR A 8 -14.85 -16.97 5.91
N ASP A 9 -14.15 -17.72 6.79
CA ASP A 9 -14.79 -18.48 7.88
C ASP A 9 -15.25 -17.62 9.07
N TYR A 10 -15.39 -16.30 8.87
CA TYR A 10 -15.90 -15.36 9.89
C TYR A 10 -17.43 -15.21 9.91
N GLU A 11 -18.19 -16.09 9.24
CA GLU A 11 -19.64 -15.90 9.14
C GLU A 11 -20.45 -16.38 10.37
N ASP A 12 -19.89 -17.12 11.33
CA ASP A 12 -20.72 -17.80 12.35
C ASP A 12 -20.69 -17.26 13.79
N ASP A 13 -19.90 -16.23 14.13
CA ASP A 13 -19.78 -15.78 15.54
C ASP A 13 -20.16 -14.31 15.83
N ILE A 14 -20.97 -13.65 15.00
CA ILE A 14 -21.41 -12.27 15.28
C ILE A 14 -22.79 -12.27 15.96
N LYS A 15 -22.83 -12.63 17.24
CA LYS A 15 -23.87 -12.22 18.20
C LYS A 15 -23.21 -11.69 19.47
N THR A 16 -22.64 -10.49 19.41
CA THR A 16 -22.32 -9.74 20.63
C THR A 16 -22.67 -8.27 20.41
N ASN A 17 -23.38 -7.71 21.39
CA ASN A 17 -23.78 -6.31 21.50
C ASN A 17 -22.63 -5.36 21.10
N PRO A 18 -22.90 -4.27 20.37
CA PRO A 18 -21.89 -3.26 20.09
C PRO A 18 -21.56 -2.53 21.39
N THR A 19 -20.55 -3.00 22.12
CA THR A 19 -19.88 -2.16 23.08
C THR A 19 -19.29 -1.01 22.29
N THR A 20 -19.70 0.23 22.60
CA THR A 20 -19.16 1.46 22.03
C THR A 20 -17.64 1.45 22.16
N ARG A 21 -16.96 1.08 21.07
CA ARG A 21 -15.51 0.99 21.04
C ARG A 21 -14.94 2.40 21.05
N LYS A 22 -13.96 2.65 21.91
CA LYS A 22 -13.14 3.86 21.84
C LYS A 22 -12.48 3.91 20.45
N LEU A 23 -12.58 5.03 19.76
CA LEU A 23 -11.89 5.25 18.47
C LEU A 23 -10.40 4.98 18.68
N ASP A 24 -9.79 4.27 17.73
CA ASP A 24 -8.34 4.07 17.73
C ASP A 24 -7.65 5.43 17.55
N ASP A 25 -6.75 5.79 18.46
CA ASP A 25 -6.06 7.09 18.42
C ASP A 25 -5.09 7.16 17.24
N HIS A 26 -4.39 6.05 16.97
CA HIS A 26 -3.41 5.96 15.89
C HIS A 26 -3.43 4.56 15.25
N VAL A 27 -3.65 4.48 13.95
CA VAL A 27 -3.69 3.23 13.20
C VAL A 27 -2.55 3.16 12.20
N LEU A 28 -1.82 2.03 12.21
CA LEU A 28 -0.85 1.69 11.18
C LEU A 28 -1.56 0.88 10.10
N VAL A 29 -1.59 1.41 8.87
CA VAL A 29 -2.16 0.72 7.71
C VAL A 29 -1.04 0.37 6.73
N VAL A 30 -0.85 -0.90 6.45
CA VAL A 30 0.31 -1.42 5.74
C VAL A 30 -0.08 -1.93 4.37
N ASP A 31 0.61 -1.46 3.35
CA ASP A 31 0.59 -2.04 2.01
C ASP A 31 1.42 -3.34 2.02
N GLY A 32 0.72 -4.46 2.03
CA GLY A 32 1.29 -5.78 2.25
C GLY A 32 2.23 -6.20 1.14
N PHE A 33 1.80 -6.14 -0.13
CA PHE A 33 2.64 -6.56 -1.24
C PHE A 33 3.82 -5.62 -1.48
N ASN A 34 3.62 -4.31 -1.41
CA ASN A 34 4.71 -3.36 -1.56
C ASN A 34 5.80 -3.59 -0.51
N THR A 35 5.40 -3.79 0.75
CA THR A 35 6.34 -4.07 1.85
C THR A 35 7.04 -5.40 1.66
N PHE A 36 6.32 -6.46 1.26
CA PHE A 36 6.89 -7.79 1.04
C PHE A 36 7.86 -7.82 -0.12
N ILE A 37 7.47 -7.33 -1.30
CA ILE A 37 8.32 -7.35 -2.50
C ILE A 37 9.62 -6.57 -2.27
N ARG A 38 9.55 -5.44 -1.57
CA ARG A 38 10.76 -4.67 -1.23
C ARG A 38 11.66 -5.42 -0.26
N ALA A 39 11.11 -6.06 0.76
CA ALA A 39 11.88 -6.90 1.67
C ALA A 39 12.53 -8.06 0.92
N PHE A 40 11.77 -8.76 0.08
CA PHE A 40 12.23 -9.88 -0.72
C PHE A 40 13.37 -9.49 -1.69
N SER A 41 13.25 -8.35 -2.34
CA SER A 41 14.21 -7.92 -3.38
C SER A 41 15.59 -7.51 -2.86
N VAL A 42 15.70 -7.15 -1.58
CA VAL A 42 16.97 -6.63 -1.02
C VAL A 42 17.58 -7.52 0.06
N ASN A 43 16.78 -8.38 0.70
CA ASN A 43 17.23 -9.19 1.82
C ASN A 43 17.65 -10.60 1.36
N PRO A 44 18.95 -10.96 1.42
CA PRO A 44 19.46 -12.27 1.01
C PRO A 44 19.40 -13.32 2.13
N SER A 45 18.70 -13.07 3.25
CA SER A 45 18.70 -13.96 4.41
C SER A 45 18.26 -15.37 4.04
N LEU A 46 19.05 -16.35 4.50
CA LEU A 46 18.74 -17.77 4.41
C LEU A 46 18.40 -18.29 5.82
N ASN A 47 17.54 -19.30 5.91
CA ASN A 47 17.36 -20.06 7.14
C ASN A 47 18.48 -21.09 7.34
N GLU A 48 18.43 -21.90 8.40
CA GLU A 48 19.47 -22.91 8.67
C GLU A 48 19.53 -24.03 7.62
N ASP A 49 18.46 -24.24 6.83
CA ASP A 49 18.44 -25.19 5.71
C ASP A 49 18.98 -24.58 4.40
N GLY A 50 19.46 -23.34 4.43
CA GLY A 50 19.92 -22.64 3.24
C GLY A 50 18.80 -22.12 2.33
N SER A 51 17.55 -22.21 2.75
CA SER A 51 16.41 -21.68 1.98
C SER A 51 16.29 -20.17 2.16
N HIS A 52 16.03 -19.45 1.06
CA HIS A 52 15.81 -18.00 1.11
C HIS A 52 14.54 -17.66 1.87
N VAL A 53 14.67 -16.80 2.87
CA VAL A 53 13.58 -16.32 3.75
C VAL A 53 13.54 -14.79 3.87
N GLY A 54 14.27 -14.10 3.01
CA GLY A 54 14.49 -12.66 3.10
C GLY A 54 13.21 -11.84 3.05
N GLY A 55 12.23 -12.24 2.25
CA GLY A 55 10.92 -11.57 2.16
C GLY A 55 10.13 -11.68 3.46
N LEU A 56 10.00 -12.90 3.99
CA LEU A 56 9.32 -13.19 5.25
C LEU A 56 9.96 -12.45 6.43
N VAL A 57 11.27 -12.67 6.63
CA VAL A 57 12.00 -12.09 7.76
C VAL A 57 12.07 -10.57 7.66
N GLY A 58 12.33 -10.05 6.45
CA GLY A 58 12.39 -8.60 6.22
C GLY A 58 11.06 -7.91 6.46
N PHE A 59 9.96 -8.54 6.06
CA PHE A 59 8.61 -8.04 6.34
C PHE A 59 8.35 -7.98 7.85
N LEU A 60 8.54 -9.10 8.56
CA LEU A 60 8.29 -9.19 10.00
C LEU A 60 9.14 -8.18 10.80
N LYS A 61 10.41 -8.03 10.45
CA LYS A 61 11.30 -7.01 11.05
C LYS A 61 10.81 -5.59 10.77
N SER A 62 10.34 -5.33 9.56
CA SER A 62 9.87 -4.01 9.14
C SER A 62 8.59 -3.61 9.88
N ILE A 63 7.63 -4.53 10.02
CA ILE A 63 6.39 -4.30 10.78
C ILE A 63 6.72 -4.02 12.24
N ARG A 64 7.50 -4.88 12.89
CA ARG A 64 7.91 -4.66 14.28
C ARG A 64 8.58 -3.30 14.48
N TYR A 65 9.54 -2.96 13.61
CA TYR A 65 10.21 -1.66 13.68
C TYR A 65 9.22 -0.50 13.58
N THR A 66 8.24 -0.61 12.66
CA THR A 66 7.26 0.44 12.43
C THR A 66 6.27 0.57 13.59
N ILE A 67 5.83 -0.56 14.16
CA ILE A 67 5.01 -0.58 15.38
C ILE A 67 5.76 0.08 16.53
N ASN A 68 7.03 -0.27 16.74
CA ASN A 68 7.84 0.34 17.80
C ASN A 68 8.05 1.85 17.59
N LYS A 69 8.25 2.27 16.34
CA LYS A 69 8.46 3.68 15.99
C LYS A 69 7.22 4.55 16.23
N PHE A 70 6.06 4.08 15.82
CA PHE A 70 4.83 4.89 15.81
C PHE A 70 3.88 4.58 16.98
N LYS A 71 4.09 3.47 17.70
CA LYS A 71 3.25 3.03 18.81
C LYS A 71 1.75 3.10 18.49
N PRO A 72 1.30 2.48 17.37
CA PRO A 72 -0.10 2.51 17.00
C PRO A 72 -0.95 1.68 17.98
N THR A 73 -2.22 2.00 18.09
CA THR A 73 -3.21 1.22 18.87
C THR A 73 -3.82 0.08 18.06
N ARG A 74 -3.58 0.07 16.74
CA ARG A 74 -4.04 -0.96 15.81
C ARG A 74 -3.11 -1.03 14.59
N CYS A 75 -2.93 -2.24 14.08
CA CYS A 75 -2.26 -2.48 12.81
C CYS A 75 -3.19 -3.23 11.85
N VAL A 76 -3.34 -2.70 10.63
CA VAL A 76 -4.11 -3.31 9.54
C VAL A 76 -3.17 -3.53 8.36
N ILE A 77 -3.09 -4.76 7.86
CA ILE A 77 -2.30 -5.09 6.67
C ILE A 77 -3.26 -5.41 5.53
N VAL A 78 -3.05 -4.75 4.40
CA VAL A 78 -3.89 -4.92 3.21
C VAL A 78 -3.07 -5.54 2.09
N PHE A 79 -3.56 -6.64 1.54
CA PHE A 79 -3.02 -7.26 0.34
C PHE A 79 -3.97 -7.08 -0.85
N ASP A 80 -3.41 -7.03 -2.05
CA ASP A 80 -4.21 -7.08 -3.28
C ASP A 80 -5.09 -8.33 -3.32
N GLY A 81 -6.32 -8.16 -3.71
CA GLY A 81 -7.23 -9.27 -3.92
C GLY A 81 -6.99 -9.98 -5.26
N LYS A 82 -7.65 -11.12 -5.44
CA LYS A 82 -7.63 -11.82 -6.72
C LYS A 82 -8.26 -10.94 -7.80
N ASN A 83 -7.60 -10.85 -8.95
CA ASN A 83 -8.05 -10.02 -10.08
C ASN A 83 -8.16 -8.51 -9.74
N SER A 84 -7.37 -8.02 -8.82
CA SER A 84 -7.42 -6.63 -8.33
C SER A 84 -7.36 -5.58 -9.44
N SER A 85 -6.47 -5.74 -10.42
CA SER A 85 -6.27 -4.78 -11.51
C SER A 85 -7.34 -4.83 -12.63
N LYS A 86 -8.28 -5.78 -12.58
CA LYS A 86 -9.29 -5.94 -13.66
C LYS A 86 -10.17 -4.71 -13.87
N SER A 87 -10.49 -3.99 -12.83
CA SER A 87 -11.30 -2.77 -12.92
C SER A 87 -10.58 -1.71 -13.77
N ARG A 88 -9.32 -1.44 -13.45
CA ARG A 88 -8.48 -0.48 -14.18
C ARG A 88 -8.14 -0.97 -15.61
N GLN A 89 -7.94 -2.27 -15.79
CA GLN A 89 -7.71 -2.86 -17.13
C GLN A 89 -8.91 -2.74 -18.07
N LYS A 90 -10.14 -2.63 -17.57
CA LYS A 90 -11.32 -2.32 -18.41
C LYS A 90 -11.27 -0.90 -18.95
N VAL A 91 -10.69 0.04 -18.22
CA VAL A 91 -10.51 1.44 -18.65
C VAL A 91 -9.29 1.57 -19.54
N PHE A 92 -8.22 0.84 -19.21
CA PHE A 92 -6.95 0.88 -19.95
C PHE A 92 -6.32 -0.53 -19.95
N PRO A 93 -6.47 -1.31 -21.04
CA PRO A 93 -6.02 -2.71 -21.12
C PRO A 93 -4.53 -2.91 -20.87
N GLU A 94 -3.70 -1.90 -21.19
CA GLU A 94 -2.25 -1.92 -20.96
C GLU A 94 -1.86 -1.65 -19.50
N TYR A 95 -2.81 -1.32 -18.62
CA TYR A 95 -2.55 -1.09 -17.21
C TYR A 95 -1.86 -2.30 -16.57
N LYS A 96 -0.66 -2.08 -16.04
CA LYS A 96 0.20 -3.13 -15.45
C LYS A 96 0.49 -4.33 -16.39
N ALA A 97 0.19 -4.26 -17.68
CA ALA A 97 0.41 -5.36 -18.62
C ALA A 97 1.90 -5.68 -18.82
N GLY A 98 2.78 -4.70 -18.65
CA GLY A 98 4.24 -4.86 -18.69
C GLY A 98 4.90 -5.28 -17.39
N CYS A 99 4.14 -5.34 -16.29
CA CYS A 99 4.62 -5.78 -14.97
C CYS A 99 4.79 -7.31 -14.90
N LYS A 100 5.44 -7.91 -15.91
CA LYS A 100 5.97 -9.27 -15.77
C LYS A 100 7.03 -9.22 -14.69
N VAL A 101 6.97 -10.16 -13.75
CA VAL A 101 8.03 -10.37 -12.76
C VAL A 101 9.36 -10.38 -13.50
N ARG A 102 10.10 -9.27 -13.41
CA ARG A 102 11.41 -9.17 -14.04
C ARG A 102 12.28 -10.28 -13.43
N SER A 103 12.93 -11.03 -14.27
CA SER A 103 13.89 -12.03 -13.84
C SER A 103 14.86 -11.41 -12.83
N ARG A 104 15.03 -12.07 -11.68
CA ARG A 104 15.94 -11.69 -10.59
C ARG A 104 15.58 -10.38 -9.90
N LEU A 105 14.49 -10.40 -9.11
CA LEU A 105 14.15 -9.34 -8.15
C LEU A 105 15.24 -9.21 -7.07
N ASN A 106 15.64 -10.35 -6.49
CA ASN A 106 16.75 -10.39 -5.53
C ASN A 106 18.04 -10.83 -6.25
N ARG A 107 18.92 -9.88 -6.50
CA ARG A 107 20.21 -10.10 -7.16
C ARG A 107 21.30 -10.62 -6.23
N ASN A 108 21.05 -10.65 -4.92
CA ASN A 108 22.01 -11.07 -3.89
C ASN A 108 21.86 -12.55 -3.53
N VAL A 109 20.86 -13.23 -4.10
CA VAL A 109 20.60 -14.66 -3.91
C VAL A 109 20.97 -15.41 -5.18
N ASP A 110 21.65 -16.54 -5.04
CA ASP A 110 21.89 -17.44 -6.16
C ASP A 110 20.64 -18.30 -6.41
N TRP A 111 20.01 -18.06 -7.55
CA TRP A 111 18.85 -18.80 -8.01
C TRP A 111 19.31 -19.85 -9.05
N SER A 112 19.67 -21.05 -8.58
CA SER A 112 20.24 -22.12 -9.40
C SER A 112 19.31 -22.59 -10.54
N GLY A 113 18.01 -22.64 -10.30
CA GLY A 113 16.98 -22.93 -11.31
C GLY A 113 16.48 -21.72 -12.08
N GLY A 114 17.10 -20.56 -11.87
CA GLY A 114 16.75 -19.31 -12.59
C GLY A 114 15.50 -18.59 -12.04
N PRO A 115 14.82 -17.79 -12.89
CA PRO A 115 13.69 -16.96 -12.47
C PRO A 115 12.50 -17.76 -11.91
N HIS A 116 12.36 -19.03 -12.29
CA HIS A 116 11.27 -19.88 -11.80
C HIS A 116 11.41 -20.13 -10.30
N ASP A 117 12.62 -20.44 -9.83
CA ASP A 117 12.89 -20.73 -8.42
C ASP A 117 12.65 -19.48 -7.54
N GLU A 118 13.03 -18.31 -8.03
CA GLU A 118 12.71 -17.05 -7.36
C GLU A 118 11.20 -16.85 -7.17
N VAL A 119 10.40 -17.10 -8.22
CA VAL A 119 8.93 -16.97 -8.16
C VAL A 119 8.31 -17.99 -7.21
N VAL A 120 8.82 -19.23 -7.20
CA VAL A 120 8.36 -20.27 -6.28
C VAL A 120 8.68 -19.87 -4.84
N SER A 121 9.92 -19.46 -4.56
CA SER A 121 10.35 -18.99 -3.24
C SER A 121 9.48 -17.82 -2.76
N MET A 122 9.23 -16.84 -3.62
CA MET A 122 8.40 -15.69 -3.31
C MET A 122 6.97 -16.10 -2.90
N LYS A 123 6.34 -17.00 -3.66
CA LYS A 123 4.98 -17.50 -3.36
C LYS A 123 4.93 -18.26 -2.05
N LEU A 124 5.92 -19.12 -1.78
CA LEU A 124 6.02 -19.87 -0.52
C LEU A 124 6.18 -18.92 0.67
N GLN A 125 7.04 -17.90 0.55
CA GLN A 125 7.24 -16.94 1.61
C GLN A 125 6.02 -16.06 1.87
N ILE A 126 5.27 -15.64 0.83
CA ILE A 126 4.00 -14.91 1.01
C ILE A 126 2.97 -15.79 1.75
N SER A 127 2.81 -17.05 1.32
CA SER A 127 1.88 -17.97 2.00
C SER A 127 2.26 -18.18 3.46
N ARG A 128 3.55 -18.37 3.74
CA ARG A 128 4.06 -18.53 5.09
C ARG A 128 3.93 -17.24 5.92
N LEU A 129 4.14 -16.08 5.30
CA LEU A 129 3.96 -14.79 5.96
C LEU A 129 2.54 -14.62 6.50
N VAL A 130 1.52 -14.99 5.73
CA VAL A 130 0.12 -14.92 6.18
C VAL A 130 -0.08 -15.77 7.43
N GLU A 131 0.47 -16.99 7.50
CA GLU A 131 0.38 -17.85 8.68
C GLU A 131 1.02 -17.20 9.93
N TYR A 132 2.15 -16.47 9.76
CA TYR A 132 2.76 -15.69 10.84
C TYR A 132 1.89 -14.52 11.28
N LEU A 133 1.32 -13.80 10.32
CA LEU A 133 0.49 -12.63 10.60
C LEU A 133 -0.82 -13.00 11.30
N GLU A 134 -1.42 -14.15 10.96
CA GLU A 134 -2.61 -14.70 11.63
C GLU A 134 -2.38 -15.01 13.12
N CYS A 135 -1.12 -15.19 13.54
CA CYS A 135 -0.76 -15.38 14.93
C CYS A 135 -0.51 -14.07 15.70
N LEU A 136 -0.45 -12.95 15.01
CA LEU A 136 -0.16 -11.63 15.58
C LEU A 136 -1.46 -10.83 15.83
N PRO A 137 -1.45 -9.83 16.73
CA PRO A 137 -2.60 -8.96 16.98
C PRO A 137 -2.78 -7.94 15.84
N ILE A 138 -2.94 -8.43 14.62
CA ILE A 138 -2.98 -7.65 13.38
C ILE A 138 -4.22 -8.03 12.58
N THR A 139 -4.95 -7.03 12.07
CA THR A 139 -6.05 -7.25 11.13
C THR A 139 -5.50 -7.40 9.72
N ILE A 140 -5.88 -8.46 9.02
CA ILE A 140 -5.43 -8.72 7.63
C ILE A 140 -6.63 -8.61 6.70
N LEU A 141 -6.46 -7.88 5.60
CA LEU A 141 -7.48 -7.71 4.56
C LEU A 141 -6.93 -8.05 3.19
N SER A 142 -7.72 -8.81 2.42
CA SER A 142 -7.50 -9.04 0.99
C SER A 142 -8.87 -9.23 0.33
N LEU A 143 -9.26 -8.32 -0.56
CA LEU A 143 -10.60 -8.27 -1.12
C LEU A 143 -10.53 -8.46 -2.64
N ASP A 144 -11.26 -9.47 -3.14
CA ASP A 144 -11.26 -9.80 -4.58
C ASP A 144 -11.74 -8.61 -5.43
N ASN A 145 -11.09 -8.43 -6.56
CA ASN A 145 -11.31 -7.37 -7.56
C ASN A 145 -10.99 -5.95 -7.07
N LEU A 146 -10.27 -5.80 -5.94
CA LEU A 146 -9.78 -4.52 -5.44
C LEU A 146 -8.27 -4.55 -5.27
N GLU A 147 -7.63 -3.46 -5.63
CA GLU A 147 -6.23 -3.20 -5.30
C GLU A 147 -6.09 -2.77 -3.84
N ALA A 148 -4.96 -3.09 -3.23
CA ALA A 148 -4.68 -2.70 -1.85
C ALA A 148 -4.78 -1.18 -1.65
N ASP A 149 -4.38 -0.40 -2.66
CA ASP A 149 -4.39 1.05 -2.62
C ASP A 149 -5.80 1.63 -2.41
N ASP A 150 -6.80 1.07 -3.11
CA ASP A 150 -8.20 1.47 -2.98
C ASP A 150 -8.73 1.17 -1.58
N VAL A 151 -8.39 -0.01 -1.04
CA VAL A 151 -8.82 -0.44 0.29
C VAL A 151 -8.14 0.40 1.38
N ILE A 152 -6.82 0.63 1.27
CA ILE A 152 -6.03 1.48 2.18
C ILE A 152 -6.60 2.90 2.20
N SER A 153 -6.86 3.45 1.02
CA SER A 153 -7.47 4.78 0.92
C SER A 153 -8.81 4.84 1.64
N TYR A 154 -9.72 3.92 1.35
CA TYR A 154 -11.05 3.88 1.98
C TYR A 154 -10.96 3.72 3.49
N ILE A 155 -10.03 2.90 4.00
CA ILE A 155 -9.78 2.76 5.44
C ILE A 155 -9.39 4.11 6.04
N CYS A 156 -8.37 4.78 5.47
CA CYS A 156 -7.80 6.00 6.06
C CYS A 156 -8.72 7.21 5.91
N THR A 157 -9.45 7.34 4.79
CA THR A 157 -10.25 8.55 4.49
C THR A 157 -11.69 8.43 4.97
N SER A 158 -12.23 7.22 5.08
CA SER A 158 -13.64 6.98 5.38
C SER A 158 -13.83 6.23 6.69
N THR A 159 -13.29 5.00 6.81
CA THR A 159 -13.53 4.16 7.99
C THR A 159 -12.88 4.73 9.25
N LEU A 160 -11.66 5.23 9.14
CA LEU A 160 -10.86 5.78 10.25
C LEU A 160 -10.72 7.32 10.19
N LYS A 161 -11.70 8.00 9.61
CA LYS A 161 -11.68 9.47 9.43
C LYS A 161 -11.39 10.25 10.72
N GLY A 162 -11.72 9.70 11.88
CA GLY A 162 -11.47 10.30 13.20
C GLY A 162 -10.06 10.07 13.76
N SER A 163 -9.36 9.04 13.29
CA SER A 163 -8.09 8.57 13.82
C SER A 163 -6.89 9.17 13.07
N LYS A 164 -5.73 9.21 13.73
CA LYS A 164 -4.46 9.40 13.03
C LYS A 164 -4.11 8.12 12.29
N CYS A 165 -3.72 8.21 11.02
CA CYS A 165 -3.30 7.07 10.22
C CYS A 165 -1.86 7.23 9.75
N THR A 166 -1.06 6.16 9.89
CA THR A 166 0.22 6.04 9.21
C THR A 166 0.10 4.97 8.14
N ILE A 167 0.17 5.36 6.87
CA ILE A 167 0.26 4.42 5.75
C ILE A 167 1.72 3.99 5.63
N MET A 168 1.99 2.69 5.65
CA MET A 168 3.32 2.14 5.43
C MET A 168 3.40 1.60 4.00
N SER A 169 3.98 2.37 3.11
CA SER A 169 4.25 2.00 1.72
C SER A 169 5.37 2.88 1.15
N SER A 170 6.01 2.43 0.08
CA SER A 170 6.94 3.24 -0.70
C SER A 170 6.31 3.80 -1.97
N ASP A 171 5.01 3.57 -2.15
CA ASP A 171 4.28 4.07 -3.30
C ASP A 171 3.95 5.56 -3.13
N LYS A 172 4.27 6.32 -4.19
CA LYS A 172 4.04 7.76 -4.22
C LYS A 172 2.57 8.12 -4.51
N ASP A 173 1.76 7.16 -4.94
CA ASP A 173 0.34 7.40 -5.18
C ASP A 173 -0.38 7.78 -3.90
N PHE A 174 0.10 7.29 -2.75
CA PHE A 174 -0.40 7.69 -1.44
C PHE A 174 -0.07 9.12 -1.02
N TYR A 175 0.82 9.83 -1.73
CA TYR A 175 1.09 11.25 -1.43
C TYR A 175 -0.19 12.09 -1.50
N GLN A 176 -1.12 11.78 -2.42
CA GLN A 176 -2.39 12.47 -2.56
C GLN A 176 -3.29 12.38 -1.32
N LEU A 177 -3.10 11.36 -0.45
CA LEU A 177 -3.92 11.14 0.75
C LEU A 177 -3.36 11.84 1.99
N VAL A 178 -2.10 12.30 1.95
CA VAL A 178 -1.44 12.88 3.12
C VAL A 178 -2.08 14.20 3.51
N ASN A 179 -2.41 14.33 4.79
CA ASN A 179 -3.00 15.52 5.40
C ASN A 179 -2.63 15.58 6.89
N ASP A 180 -3.30 16.41 7.68
CA ASP A 180 -2.99 16.57 9.12
C ASP A 180 -3.20 15.31 9.95
N LYS A 181 -4.01 14.34 9.47
CA LYS A 181 -4.28 13.06 10.14
C LYS A 181 -3.63 11.86 9.48
N ILE A 182 -3.34 11.93 8.19
CA ILE A 182 -2.77 10.85 7.39
C ILE A 182 -1.33 11.21 7.01
N GLN A 183 -0.37 10.38 7.41
CA GLN A 183 1.03 10.47 7.01
C GLN A 183 1.45 9.20 6.27
N LEU A 184 2.46 9.28 5.40
CA LEU A 184 3.03 8.14 4.69
C LEU A 184 4.42 7.83 5.24
N TYR A 185 4.66 6.60 5.67
CA TYR A 185 5.98 6.13 6.05
C TYR A 185 6.57 5.21 4.99
N SER A 186 7.71 5.60 4.44
CA SER A 186 8.49 4.76 3.53
C SER A 186 9.49 3.91 4.31
N PRO A 187 9.30 2.59 4.42
CA PRO A 187 10.23 1.73 5.15
C PRO A 187 11.59 1.61 4.46
N THR A 188 11.64 1.77 3.16
CA THR A 188 12.88 1.72 2.37
C THR A 188 13.79 2.92 2.65
N LYS A 189 13.21 4.11 2.67
CA LYS A 189 13.95 5.36 2.96
C LYS A 189 14.03 5.67 4.45
N LYS A 190 13.20 5.02 5.29
CA LYS A 190 12.98 5.32 6.71
C LYS A 190 12.53 6.76 6.96
N ILE A 191 11.78 7.32 6.01
CA ILE A 191 11.26 8.69 6.02
C ILE A 191 9.76 8.66 6.23
N THR A 192 9.26 9.57 7.06
CA THR A 192 7.83 9.85 7.20
C THR A 192 7.51 11.10 6.38
N TYR A 193 6.62 10.96 5.43
CA TYR A 193 6.14 12.04 4.58
C TYR A 193 4.91 12.68 5.21
N ASP A 194 5.03 13.95 5.52
CA ASP A 194 3.95 14.86 5.84
C ASP A 194 3.73 15.85 4.66
N ARG A 195 2.82 16.80 4.83
CA ARG A 195 2.49 17.79 3.81
C ARG A 195 3.69 18.60 3.35
N ASP A 196 4.52 19.06 4.30
CA ASP A 196 5.65 19.94 4.03
C ASP A 196 6.77 19.21 3.30
N LEU A 197 7.06 17.98 3.70
CA LEU A 197 8.08 17.17 3.04
C LEU A 197 7.68 16.78 1.62
N ILE A 198 6.39 16.47 1.38
CA ILE A 198 5.89 16.22 0.03
C ILE A 198 6.02 17.48 -0.82
N ARG A 199 5.62 18.65 -0.33
CA ARG A 199 5.82 19.93 -1.02
C ARG A 199 7.28 20.15 -1.38
N LYS A 200 8.19 19.90 -0.44
CA LYS A 200 9.63 20.07 -0.63
C LYS A 200 10.22 19.13 -1.68
N GLU A 201 9.84 17.85 -1.66
CA GLU A 201 10.42 16.84 -2.55
C GLU A 201 9.70 16.73 -3.90
N PHE A 202 8.38 16.85 -3.92
CA PHE A 202 7.58 16.69 -5.13
C PHE A 202 7.25 18.02 -5.82
N GLY A 203 7.31 19.13 -5.08
CA GLY A 203 7.13 20.48 -5.61
C GLY A 203 5.73 21.04 -5.49
N VAL A 204 4.74 20.23 -5.03
CA VAL A 204 3.37 20.67 -4.77
C VAL A 204 2.85 20.07 -3.47
N TYR A 205 1.79 20.66 -2.91
CA TYR A 205 1.11 20.09 -1.75
C TYR A 205 0.37 18.78 -2.09
N PRO A 206 0.11 17.91 -1.10
CA PRO A 206 -0.55 16.61 -1.29
C PRO A 206 -1.81 16.66 -2.13
N GLN A 207 -2.69 17.63 -1.88
CA GLN A 207 -3.97 17.78 -2.59
C GLN A 207 -3.82 18.04 -4.09
N ASN A 208 -2.65 18.50 -4.56
CA ASN A 208 -2.36 18.79 -5.96
C ASN A 208 -1.47 17.72 -6.63
N VAL A 209 -1.02 16.71 -5.86
CA VAL A 209 -0.18 15.63 -6.39
C VAL A 209 -0.90 14.86 -7.48
N LEU A 210 -2.17 14.51 -7.29
CA LEU A 210 -2.95 13.78 -8.30
C LEU A 210 -3.02 14.55 -9.61
N THR A 211 -3.32 15.87 -9.55
CA THR A 211 -3.39 16.73 -10.75
C THR A 211 -2.07 16.76 -11.53
N CYS A 212 -0.95 16.71 -10.83
CA CYS A 212 0.36 16.62 -11.49
C CYS A 212 0.60 15.23 -12.09
N ARG A 213 0.26 14.17 -11.35
CA ARG A 213 0.52 12.79 -11.78
C ARG A 213 -0.33 12.34 -12.97
N ILE A 214 -1.58 12.78 -13.06
CA ILE A 214 -2.44 12.45 -14.22
C ILE A 214 -1.91 13.04 -15.55
N VAL A 215 -1.16 14.15 -15.46
CA VAL A 215 -0.50 14.78 -16.63
C VAL A 215 0.84 14.11 -16.92
N ASP A 216 1.65 13.83 -15.90
CA ASP A 216 2.97 13.20 -16.02
C ASP A 216 2.87 11.70 -16.38
N GLY A 217 1.81 11.03 -15.93
CA GLY A 217 1.62 9.59 -16.06
C GLY A 217 2.37 8.78 -15.01
N ASP A 218 2.28 7.46 -15.12
CA ASP A 218 3.02 6.50 -14.29
C ASP A 218 3.68 5.42 -15.12
N LYS A 219 5.01 5.44 -15.15
CA LYS A 219 5.80 4.46 -15.92
C LYS A 219 5.79 3.08 -15.26
N SER A 220 5.64 3.00 -13.93
CA SER A 220 5.62 1.72 -13.22
C SER A 220 4.37 0.92 -13.55
N ASP A 221 3.23 1.60 -13.69
CA ASP A 221 1.94 1.00 -14.02
C ASP A 221 1.63 1.02 -15.52
N GLY A 222 2.57 1.54 -16.33
CA GLY A 222 2.40 1.63 -17.78
C GLY A 222 1.40 2.71 -18.22
N ILE A 223 1.11 3.69 -17.34
CA ILE A 223 0.15 4.77 -17.64
C ILE A 223 0.89 5.92 -18.35
N PRO A 224 0.65 6.16 -19.65
CA PRO A 224 1.28 7.28 -20.35
C PRO A 224 0.66 8.60 -19.92
N GLY A 225 1.51 9.60 -19.70
CA GLY A 225 1.10 10.98 -19.49
C GLY A 225 0.99 11.78 -20.80
N VAL A 226 0.80 13.08 -20.68
CA VAL A 226 0.83 14.02 -21.81
C VAL A 226 2.28 14.23 -22.23
N ARG A 227 2.62 13.78 -23.42
CA ARG A 227 4.00 13.80 -23.93
C ARG A 227 4.62 15.19 -23.85
N GLY A 228 5.76 15.30 -23.18
CA GLY A 228 6.53 16.55 -23.06
C GLY A 228 6.09 17.46 -21.94
N ILE A 229 5.13 17.07 -21.13
CA ILE A 229 4.69 17.83 -19.94
C ILE A 229 4.90 17.00 -18.69
N GLY A 230 5.99 17.24 -17.99
CA GLY A 230 6.21 16.70 -16.65
C GLY A 230 5.82 17.70 -15.56
N VAL A 231 5.89 17.28 -14.30
CA VAL A 231 5.48 18.08 -13.12
C VAL A 231 6.10 19.47 -13.13
N LYS A 232 7.41 19.59 -13.39
CA LYS A 232 8.10 20.91 -13.40
C LYS A 232 7.55 21.87 -14.46
N THR A 233 7.22 21.35 -15.64
CA THR A 233 6.65 22.14 -16.74
C THR A 233 5.24 22.59 -16.41
N LEU A 234 4.45 21.66 -15.82
CA LEU A 234 3.07 21.92 -15.44
C LEU A 234 3.00 22.99 -14.33
N VAL A 235 3.82 22.88 -13.30
CA VAL A 235 3.90 23.86 -12.21
C VAL A 235 4.34 25.24 -12.69
N LYS A 236 5.27 25.31 -13.66
CA LYS A 236 5.67 26.60 -14.26
C LYS A 236 4.52 27.25 -15.02
N GLU A 237 3.69 26.48 -15.70
CA GLU A 237 2.53 26.98 -16.45
C GLU A 237 1.36 27.34 -15.54
N PHE A 238 1.17 26.58 -14.45
CA PHE A 238 0.11 26.73 -13.46
C PHE A 238 0.70 26.82 -12.04
N PRO A 239 1.24 27.99 -11.63
CA PRO A 239 1.87 28.17 -10.31
C PRO A 239 0.93 27.90 -9.13
N ILE A 240 -0.38 28.03 -9.30
CA ILE A 240 -1.40 27.71 -8.29
C ILE A 240 -1.25 26.29 -7.74
N LEU A 241 -0.70 25.34 -8.52
CA LEU A 241 -0.41 23.98 -8.06
C LEU A 241 0.57 23.93 -6.88
N THR A 242 1.39 24.98 -6.68
CA THR A 242 2.33 25.07 -5.57
C THR A 242 1.72 25.70 -4.32
N GLU A 243 0.55 26.27 -4.43
CA GLU A 243 -0.17 26.88 -3.31
C GLU A 243 -0.92 25.83 -2.49
N ASP A 244 -1.25 26.19 -1.26
CA ASP A 244 -2.03 25.32 -0.34
C ASP A 244 -3.54 25.40 -0.64
N GLU A 245 -3.88 25.46 -1.90
CA GLU A 245 -5.22 25.40 -2.43
C GLU A 245 -5.38 24.14 -3.28
N HIS A 246 -6.59 23.55 -3.24
CA HIS A 246 -6.89 22.41 -4.11
C HIS A 246 -7.12 22.91 -5.53
N PHE A 247 -6.43 22.31 -6.49
CA PHE A 247 -6.57 22.60 -7.92
C PHE A 247 -6.69 21.28 -8.66
N ASP A 248 -7.92 20.91 -8.97
CA ASP A 248 -8.23 19.61 -9.52
C ASP A 248 -8.03 19.51 -11.05
N ALA A 249 -8.25 18.31 -11.60
CA ALA A 249 -8.11 18.05 -13.04
C ALA A 249 -9.11 18.86 -13.89
N LYS A 250 -10.31 19.14 -13.38
CA LYS A 250 -11.34 19.92 -14.07
C LYS A 250 -10.93 21.40 -14.11
N GLU A 251 -10.47 21.93 -13.02
CA GLU A 251 -9.96 23.30 -12.90
C GLU A 251 -8.74 23.52 -13.79
N LEU A 252 -7.85 22.51 -13.85
CA LEU A 252 -6.70 22.52 -14.76
C LEU A 252 -7.14 22.66 -16.20
N LEU A 253 -8.10 21.85 -16.67
CA LEU A 253 -8.58 21.88 -18.06
C LEU A 253 -9.34 23.19 -18.37
N VAL A 254 -10.15 23.67 -17.43
CA VAL A 254 -10.82 24.99 -17.57
C VAL A 254 -9.81 26.13 -17.69
N SER A 255 -8.76 26.09 -16.86
CA SER A 255 -7.70 27.11 -16.89
C SER A 255 -6.85 27.01 -18.15
N ALA A 256 -6.56 25.79 -18.63
CA ALA A 256 -5.86 25.58 -19.86
C ALA A 256 -6.63 26.11 -21.08
N ASN A 257 -7.96 25.93 -21.13
CA ASN A 257 -8.80 26.48 -22.20
C ASN A 257 -8.80 28.02 -22.29
N LYS A 258 -8.47 28.70 -21.21
CA LYS A 258 -8.40 30.18 -21.15
C LYS A 258 -7.04 30.74 -21.57
N LYS A 259 -6.03 29.90 -21.75
CA LYS A 259 -4.67 30.28 -22.13
C LYS A 259 -4.34 29.86 -23.56
N THR A 260 -3.49 30.64 -24.23
CA THR A 260 -3.03 30.39 -25.60
C THR A 260 -1.58 29.90 -25.64
N THR A 261 -1.10 29.33 -24.54
CA THR A 261 0.26 28.78 -24.50
C THR A 261 0.31 27.39 -25.12
N ARG A 262 1.45 27.05 -25.69
CA ARG A 262 1.68 25.70 -26.25
C ARG A 262 1.35 24.59 -25.24
N ILE A 263 1.68 24.77 -23.97
CA ILE A 263 1.43 23.80 -22.91
C ILE A 263 -0.08 23.64 -22.69
N SER A 264 -0.79 24.75 -22.60
CA SER A 264 -2.25 24.74 -22.41
C SER A 264 -2.99 24.11 -23.60
N GLU A 265 -2.59 24.42 -24.83
CA GLU A 265 -3.11 23.77 -26.04
C GLU A 265 -2.88 22.25 -26.05
N MET A 266 -1.68 21.81 -25.60
CA MET A 266 -1.37 20.39 -25.50
C MET A 266 -2.22 19.68 -24.42
N LEU A 267 -2.50 20.32 -23.29
CA LEU A 267 -3.37 19.77 -22.25
C LEU A 267 -4.80 19.59 -22.77
N VAL A 268 -5.36 20.62 -23.42
CA VAL A 268 -6.69 20.58 -24.00
C VAL A 268 -6.79 19.50 -25.07
N LYS A 269 -5.81 19.42 -25.99
CA LYS A 269 -5.77 18.39 -27.03
C LYS A 269 -5.70 16.97 -26.47
N ASN A 270 -5.12 16.79 -25.28
CA ASN A 270 -4.95 15.50 -24.62
C ASN A 270 -5.90 15.33 -23.41
N GLU A 271 -7.00 16.06 -23.36
CA GLU A 271 -8.01 16.00 -22.28
C GLU A 271 -8.44 14.55 -21.97
N TYR A 272 -8.59 13.71 -23.01
CA TYR A 272 -8.99 12.32 -22.82
C TYR A 272 -7.95 11.50 -22.04
N ILE A 273 -6.64 11.77 -22.21
CA ILE A 273 -5.55 11.14 -21.45
C ILE A 273 -5.67 11.55 -19.97
N ILE A 274 -5.86 12.85 -19.71
CA ILE A 274 -5.99 13.40 -18.37
C ILE A 274 -7.19 12.76 -17.64
N LYS A 275 -8.36 12.71 -18.28
CA LYS A 275 -9.58 12.09 -17.75
C LYS A 275 -9.40 10.60 -17.48
N ARG A 276 -8.79 9.85 -18.42
CA ARG A 276 -8.49 8.43 -18.24
C ARG A 276 -7.53 8.22 -17.06
N ASN A 277 -6.44 8.97 -17.02
CA ASN A 277 -5.45 8.86 -15.94
C ASN A 277 -6.03 9.22 -14.58
N TYR A 278 -6.97 10.19 -14.51
CA TYR A 278 -7.70 10.48 -13.28
C TYR A 278 -8.47 9.24 -12.79
N ILE A 279 -9.20 8.56 -13.65
CA ILE A 279 -9.93 7.33 -13.26
C ILE A 279 -8.98 6.24 -12.77
N LEU A 280 -7.78 6.12 -13.38
CA LEU A 280 -6.81 5.09 -13.04
C LEU A 280 -6.03 5.36 -11.75
N MET A 281 -5.79 6.64 -11.40
CA MET A 281 -4.81 7.02 -10.39
C MET A 281 -5.42 7.70 -9.15
N GLN A 282 -6.69 8.13 -9.20
CA GLN A 282 -7.32 8.75 -8.04
C GLN A 282 -7.58 7.72 -6.94
N LEU A 283 -7.33 8.11 -5.67
CA LEU A 283 -7.56 7.30 -4.48
C LEU A 283 -8.57 7.94 -3.51
N HIS A 284 -9.07 9.15 -3.78
CA HIS A 284 -9.98 9.85 -2.88
C HIS A 284 -11.38 9.24 -2.82
N ASP A 285 -11.84 8.70 -3.94
CA ASP A 285 -13.16 8.04 -4.06
C ASP A 285 -13.01 6.76 -4.89
N PRO A 286 -12.44 5.69 -4.31
CA PRO A 286 -12.28 4.42 -5.00
C PRO A 286 -13.62 3.76 -5.27
N ASP A 287 -13.77 3.15 -6.46
CA ASP A 287 -14.98 2.44 -6.87
C ASP A 287 -15.14 1.12 -6.10
N ILE A 288 -15.58 1.21 -4.87
CA ILE A 288 -15.83 0.07 -3.98
C ILE A 288 -17.33 -0.12 -3.79
N LYS A 289 -17.81 -1.33 -4.08
CA LYS A 289 -19.22 -1.68 -3.89
C LYS A 289 -19.63 -1.56 -2.42
N ASN A 290 -20.87 -1.14 -2.16
CA ASN A 290 -21.37 -0.92 -0.79
C ASN A 290 -21.22 -2.14 0.11
N GLN A 291 -21.50 -3.35 -0.39
CA GLN A 291 -21.31 -4.58 0.37
C GLN A 291 -19.85 -4.81 0.78
N THR A 292 -18.91 -4.45 -0.09
CA THR A 292 -17.48 -4.55 0.21
C THR A 292 -17.03 -3.45 1.18
N LYS A 293 -17.60 -2.24 1.07
CA LYS A 293 -17.39 -1.17 2.06
C LYS A 293 -17.78 -1.62 3.46
N LEU A 294 -18.92 -2.29 3.61
CA LEU A 294 -19.36 -2.85 4.90
C LEU A 294 -18.36 -3.89 5.43
N LYS A 295 -17.88 -4.81 4.59
CA LYS A 295 -16.84 -5.79 5.01
C LYS A 295 -15.56 -5.11 5.51
N ILE A 296 -15.12 -4.04 4.86
CA ILE A 296 -13.95 -3.27 5.31
C ILE A 296 -14.23 -2.64 6.67
N VAL A 297 -15.38 -1.99 6.83
CA VAL A 297 -15.78 -1.33 8.08
C VAL A 297 -15.86 -2.35 9.22
N ASP A 298 -16.49 -3.50 8.98
CA ASP A 298 -16.64 -4.55 9.98
C ASP A 298 -15.28 -5.11 10.40
N ALA A 299 -14.41 -5.43 9.44
CA ALA A 299 -13.08 -5.96 9.73
C ALA A 299 -12.19 -4.97 10.51
N VAL A 300 -12.23 -3.69 10.13
CA VAL A 300 -11.42 -2.64 10.80
C VAL A 300 -11.98 -2.31 12.19
N ASN A 301 -13.29 -2.37 12.38
CA ASN A 301 -13.93 -2.09 13.68
C ASN A 301 -14.04 -3.31 14.60
N SER A 302 -13.72 -4.50 14.12
CA SER A 302 -13.67 -5.73 14.93
C SER A 302 -12.64 -5.63 16.06
N LEU A 303 -12.76 -6.48 17.06
CA LEU A 303 -11.74 -6.60 18.11
C LEU A 303 -10.39 -6.94 17.49
N VAL A 304 -9.32 -6.36 18.04
CA VAL A 304 -7.95 -6.73 17.61
C VAL A 304 -7.74 -8.22 17.88
N PRO A 305 -7.24 -9.00 16.89
CA PRO A 305 -6.94 -10.41 17.10
C PRO A 305 -5.97 -10.61 18.26
N LYS A 306 -6.08 -11.72 18.96
CA LYS A 306 -5.16 -12.02 20.06
C LYS A 306 -3.85 -12.60 19.55
N LEU A 307 -2.76 -12.30 20.26
CA LEU A 307 -1.46 -12.94 20.00
C LEU A 307 -1.54 -14.45 20.34
N VAL A 308 -1.27 -15.31 19.36
CA VAL A 308 -1.22 -16.77 19.51
C VAL A 308 0.24 -17.23 19.61
N LYS A 309 0.86 -16.96 20.75
CA LYS A 309 2.30 -17.15 20.99
C LYS A 309 2.78 -18.55 20.67
N TYR A 310 2.08 -19.59 21.11
CA TYR A 310 2.49 -20.98 20.91
C TYR A 310 2.54 -21.36 19.44
N GLN A 311 1.53 -21.00 18.67
CA GLN A 311 1.47 -21.28 17.23
C GLN A 311 2.59 -20.53 16.49
N LEU A 312 2.82 -19.28 16.85
CA LEU A 312 3.91 -18.48 16.29
C LEU A 312 5.29 -19.10 16.58
N GLN A 313 5.52 -19.58 17.81
CA GLN A 313 6.75 -20.30 18.17
C GLN A 313 6.92 -21.58 17.35
N THR A 314 5.83 -22.33 17.14
CA THR A 314 5.85 -23.56 16.34
C THR A 314 6.27 -23.27 14.88
N LEU A 315 5.73 -22.22 14.27
CA LEU A 315 6.12 -21.78 12.92
C LEU A 315 7.60 -21.38 12.90
N PHE A 316 8.05 -20.66 13.92
CA PHE A 316 9.41 -20.16 14.03
C PHE A 316 10.45 -21.29 14.12
N VAL A 317 10.14 -22.34 14.91
CA VAL A 317 10.96 -23.55 15.01
C VAL A 317 10.97 -24.30 13.68
N LYS A 318 9.78 -24.50 13.09
CA LYS A 318 9.62 -25.22 11.82
C LYS A 318 10.41 -24.58 10.68
N ASP A 319 10.43 -23.25 10.63
CA ASP A 319 11.09 -22.48 9.57
C ASP A 319 12.57 -22.18 9.93
N LYS A 320 13.05 -22.63 11.10
CA LYS A 320 14.44 -22.46 11.57
C LYS A 320 14.96 -21.03 11.46
N LEU A 321 14.20 -20.07 12.04
CA LEU A 321 14.49 -18.63 11.91
C LEU A 321 15.31 -18.05 13.08
N TRP A 322 15.87 -18.88 13.96
CA TRP A 322 16.59 -18.42 15.17
C TRP A 322 17.75 -17.48 14.88
N GLY A 323 18.53 -17.76 13.83
CA GLY A 323 19.61 -16.89 13.41
C GLY A 323 19.14 -15.57 12.81
N GLN A 324 17.89 -15.50 12.35
CA GLN A 324 17.35 -14.33 11.66
C GLN A 324 16.62 -13.36 12.61
N ILE A 325 15.96 -13.88 13.63
CA ILE A 325 15.26 -13.09 14.65
C ILE A 325 15.73 -13.57 16.04
N PRO A 326 16.87 -13.10 16.51
CA PRO A 326 17.36 -13.44 17.83
C PRO A 326 16.45 -12.87 18.91
N ASN A 327 16.39 -13.51 20.08
CA ASN A 327 15.55 -13.10 21.22
C ASN A 327 14.06 -12.97 20.85
N PHE A 328 13.51 -14.05 20.33
CA PHE A 328 12.13 -14.12 19.85
C PHE A 328 11.09 -13.60 20.86
N ASP A 329 11.23 -13.93 22.13
CA ASP A 329 10.31 -13.43 23.18
C ASP A 329 10.36 -11.91 23.31
N ASN A 330 11.54 -11.32 23.29
CA ASN A 330 11.69 -9.85 23.28
C ASN A 330 11.16 -9.24 21.98
N TRP A 331 11.29 -9.95 20.86
CA TRP A 331 10.73 -9.51 19.59
C TRP A 331 9.21 -9.43 19.64
N LEU A 332 8.55 -10.36 20.35
CA LEU A 332 7.10 -10.39 20.52
C LEU A 332 6.56 -9.27 21.43
N THR A 333 7.35 -8.79 22.39
CA THR A 333 6.86 -7.76 23.34
C THR A 333 6.40 -6.47 22.67
N GLU A 334 6.97 -6.15 21.51
CA GLU A 334 6.59 -4.95 20.73
C GLU A 334 5.14 -5.02 20.21
N PHE A 335 4.59 -6.22 20.03
CA PHE A 335 3.22 -6.40 19.55
C PHE A 335 2.17 -6.28 20.68
N ASN A 336 2.59 -6.25 21.94
CA ASN A 336 1.68 -6.07 23.07
C ASN A 336 1.08 -4.64 23.15
N ILE A 337 1.53 -3.73 22.30
CA ILE A 337 1.02 -2.36 22.22
C ILE A 337 -0.31 -2.33 21.43
N LEU A 338 -0.50 -3.26 20.52
CA LEU A 338 -1.69 -3.40 19.70
C LEU A 338 -2.81 -4.06 20.51
#